data_b3f8e3f2bd703c5a242440011a6bf986
#
_entry.id   b3f8e3f2bd703c5a242440011a6bf986
#
_cell.length_a   1.000
_cell.length_b   1.000
_cell.length_c   1.000
_cell.angle_alpha   90.00
_cell.angle_beta   90.00
_cell.angle_gamma   90.00
#
_symmetry.space_group_name_H-M   'P 1'
#
loop_
_entity.id
_entity.type
_entity.pdbx_description
1 polymer ?
#
loop_
_entity_poly.entity_id
_entity_poly.type
_entity_poly.pdbx_seq_one_letter_code
_entity_poly.pdbx_strand_id
1 'polypeptide(L)'
;MQHRNFRCLLGFTCGLLFLVAAACDRAEPPAPAQADAAAAELAAMKADIQMLKDRAPSASVAMADVSFHWSNLWFAGQAKNWPLAAYYYNESRNHVRWLIRINPQPKGPDGALVDLKGIFDAVDTSTFAAVKAAIDKKNSADFAKAYAAALESCYSCHQAVGRPYIRPQIPTAVRDTIVNMNPVEAAPH
;
A
#
# COMPACT_ATOMS: atom_id res chain seq x y z
N MET A 1 27.10 -18.52 68.72
CA MET A 1 28.55 -18.75 68.55
C MET A 1 28.93 -18.07 67.25
N GLN A 2 29.67 -17.07 67.08
CA GLN A 2 30.77 -16.43 67.80
C GLN A 2 30.89 -15.02 67.25
N HIS A 3 30.98 -14.09 68.16
CA HIS A 3 31.37 -12.69 68.00
C HIS A 3 32.69 -12.57 67.23
N ARG A 4 32.86 -11.45 66.47
CA ARG A 4 34.04 -10.60 66.67
C ARG A 4 33.86 -9.21 66.05
N ASN A 5 33.81 -8.24 66.94
CA ASN A 5 34.06 -6.83 66.70
C ASN A 5 35.44 -6.60 66.08
N PHE A 6 35.57 -5.63 65.18
CA PHE A 6 36.80 -4.83 65.16
C PHE A 6 36.54 -3.36 64.76
N ARG A 7 37.18 -2.53 65.45
CA ARG A 7 37.07 -1.10 65.73
C ARG A 7 37.49 -0.21 64.58
N CYS A 8 36.83 0.96 64.58
CA CYS A 8 37.27 2.29 64.20
C CYS A 8 38.70 2.46 63.74
N LEU A 9 38.92 3.18 62.68
CA LEU A 9 39.95 4.17 62.51
C LEU A 9 39.45 5.31 61.63
N LEU A 10 39.39 6.50 62.21
CA LEU A 10 39.24 7.80 61.62
C LEU A 10 40.38 8.01 60.61
N GLY A 11 40.05 8.36 59.37
CA GLY A 11 41.00 8.95 58.44
C GLY A 11 40.36 10.14 57.77
N PHE A 12 40.67 11.29 58.18
CA PHE A 12 40.41 12.59 57.57
C PHE A 12 41.17 12.62 56.22
N THR A 13 40.51 12.68 55.12
CA THR A 13 41.09 13.14 53.84
C THR A 13 40.14 14.04 53.12
N CYS A 14 40.62 15.24 53.07
CA CYS A 14 40.24 16.46 52.39
C CYS A 14 39.50 16.21 51.01
N GLY A 15 38.44 16.97 50.85
CA GLY A 15 37.58 16.98 49.70
C GLY A 15 38.25 17.41 48.40
N LEU A 16 37.83 16.78 47.36
CA LEU A 16 37.86 17.35 46.02
C LEU A 16 36.47 17.11 45.42
N LEU A 17 35.58 18.10 45.60
CA LEU A 17 34.36 18.18 44.79
C LEU A 17 34.76 18.36 43.34
N PHE A 18 34.73 17.28 42.57
CA PHE A 18 34.67 17.40 41.12
C PHE A 18 33.25 17.83 40.74
N LEU A 19 33.07 19.12 40.53
CA LEU A 19 31.96 19.67 39.73
C LEU A 19 32.13 19.16 38.31
N VAL A 20 31.45 18.06 37.97
CA VAL A 20 31.20 17.69 36.57
C VAL A 20 30.19 18.71 36.06
N ALA A 21 30.69 19.81 35.50
CA ALA A 21 29.91 20.67 34.64
C ALA A 21 29.53 19.83 33.42
N ALA A 22 28.27 19.33 33.38
CA ALA A 22 27.68 18.84 32.17
C ALA A 22 27.62 20.01 31.16
N ALA A 23 28.66 20.12 30.32
CA ALA A 23 28.62 20.96 29.17
C ALA A 23 27.53 20.35 28.27
N CYS A 24 26.32 20.89 28.34
CA CYS A 24 25.37 20.75 27.22
C CYS A 24 26.07 21.41 26.03
N ASP A 25 26.64 20.59 25.16
CA ASP A 25 27.07 21.02 23.83
C ASP A 25 25.84 21.60 23.11
N ARG A 26 25.65 22.91 23.27
CA ARG A 26 24.73 23.64 22.42
C ARG A 26 25.36 23.58 21.04
N ALA A 27 24.78 22.74 20.18
CA ALA A 27 25.15 22.73 18.78
C ALA A 27 25.15 24.18 18.27
N GLU A 28 26.31 24.64 17.85
CA GLU A 28 26.49 25.99 17.31
C GLU A 28 25.60 26.13 16.08
N PRO A 29 24.77 27.19 15.95
CA PRO A 29 23.92 27.34 14.76
C PRO A 29 24.81 27.33 13.51
N PRO A 30 24.38 26.65 12.44
CA PRO A 30 25.17 26.55 11.22
C PRO A 30 25.52 27.95 10.71
N ALA A 31 26.73 28.12 10.16
CA ALA A 31 27.17 29.39 9.58
C ALA A 31 26.17 29.85 8.49
N PRO A 32 25.92 31.15 8.32
CA PRO A 32 24.94 31.69 7.39
C PRO A 32 25.03 31.07 5.99
N ALA A 33 26.22 30.88 5.43
CA ALA A 33 26.43 30.25 4.14
C ALA A 33 25.99 28.79 4.08
N GLN A 34 26.08 28.03 5.19
CA GLN A 34 25.58 26.65 5.27
C GLN A 34 24.05 26.62 5.40
N ALA A 35 23.46 27.58 6.09
CA ALA A 35 22.02 27.72 6.17
C ALA A 35 21.41 28.08 4.81
N ASP A 36 22.03 28.96 4.05
CA ASP A 36 21.60 29.33 2.68
C ASP A 36 21.73 28.15 1.71
N ALA A 37 22.82 27.38 1.77
CA ALA A 37 23.02 26.18 0.96
C ALA A 37 21.94 25.11 1.28
N ALA A 38 21.67 24.87 2.56
CA ALA A 38 20.64 23.92 2.98
C ALA A 38 19.23 24.37 2.56
N ALA A 39 18.94 25.68 2.61
CA ALA A 39 17.67 26.24 2.14
C ALA A 39 17.51 26.07 0.61
N ALA A 40 18.57 26.28 -0.16
CA ALA A 40 18.57 26.07 -1.60
C ALA A 40 18.37 24.59 -1.97
N GLU A 41 19.02 23.65 -1.27
CA GLU A 41 18.84 22.22 -1.47
C GLU A 41 17.40 21.78 -1.11
N LEU A 42 16.86 22.28 0.00
CA LEU A 42 15.47 22.01 0.37
C LEU A 42 14.47 22.55 -0.66
N ALA A 43 14.75 23.72 -1.25
CA ALA A 43 13.91 24.28 -2.32
C ALA A 43 13.98 23.42 -3.59
N ALA A 44 15.16 22.95 -3.97
CA ALA A 44 15.34 22.04 -5.10
C ALA A 44 14.60 20.70 -4.88
N MET A 45 14.76 20.08 -3.71
CA MET A 45 14.02 18.86 -3.37
C MET A 45 12.49 19.04 -3.40
N LYS A 46 11.98 20.18 -2.93
CA LYS A 46 10.53 20.47 -3.01
C LYS A 46 10.08 20.62 -4.46
N ALA A 47 10.86 21.25 -5.33
CA ALA A 47 10.56 21.35 -6.75
C ALA A 47 10.54 19.97 -7.43
N ASP A 48 11.52 19.12 -7.12
CA ASP A 48 11.56 17.74 -7.64
C ASP A 48 10.37 16.91 -7.17
N ILE A 49 10.01 17.00 -5.90
CA ILE A 49 8.82 16.32 -5.35
C ILE A 49 7.57 16.81 -6.07
N GLN A 50 7.43 18.11 -6.33
CA GLN A 50 6.28 18.65 -7.05
C GLN A 50 6.25 18.14 -8.50
N MET A 51 7.37 18.14 -9.20
CA MET A 51 7.49 17.60 -10.55
C MET A 51 7.13 16.11 -10.59
N LEU A 52 7.55 15.30 -9.61
CA LEU A 52 7.20 13.89 -9.52
C LEU A 52 5.70 13.70 -9.28
N LYS A 53 5.08 14.54 -8.44
CA LYS A 53 3.62 14.53 -8.22
C LYS A 53 2.85 14.88 -9.47
N ASP A 54 3.30 15.87 -10.25
CA ASP A 54 2.64 16.31 -11.48
C ASP A 54 2.74 15.25 -12.60
N ARG A 55 3.76 14.40 -12.53
CA ARG A 55 3.95 13.27 -13.46
C ARG A 55 3.34 11.96 -12.98
N ALA A 56 2.90 11.90 -11.73
CA ALA A 56 2.26 10.69 -11.20
C ALA A 56 1.00 10.36 -12.00
N PRO A 57 0.78 9.07 -12.36
CA PRO A 57 -0.41 8.68 -13.07
C PRO A 57 -1.67 9.03 -12.27
N SER A 58 -2.72 9.40 -12.99
CA SER A 58 -4.00 9.69 -12.35
C SER A 58 -4.68 8.42 -11.83
N ALA A 59 -5.61 8.58 -10.89
CA ALA A 59 -6.42 7.47 -10.40
C ALA A 59 -7.17 6.73 -11.52
N SER A 60 -7.56 7.43 -12.61
CA SER A 60 -8.21 6.82 -13.76
C SER A 60 -7.29 5.89 -14.55
N VAL A 61 -5.99 6.19 -14.65
CA VAL A 61 -5.01 5.31 -15.27
C VAL A 61 -4.85 4.03 -14.45
N ALA A 62 -4.65 4.14 -13.14
CA ALA A 62 -4.56 2.98 -12.26
C ALA A 62 -5.83 2.10 -12.32
N MET A 63 -7.01 2.72 -12.39
CA MET A 63 -8.28 1.98 -12.51
C MET A 63 -8.50 1.38 -13.89
N ALA A 64 -7.92 1.94 -14.96
CA ALA A 64 -7.93 1.29 -16.27
C ALA A 64 -7.17 -0.04 -16.23
N ASP A 65 -6.01 -0.08 -15.59
CA ASP A 65 -5.23 -1.30 -15.40
C ASP A 65 -5.98 -2.32 -14.52
N VAL A 66 -6.61 -1.87 -13.42
CA VAL A 66 -7.49 -2.74 -12.62
C VAL A 66 -8.60 -3.33 -13.48
N SER A 67 -9.27 -2.50 -14.29
CA SER A 67 -10.34 -2.95 -15.17
C SER A 67 -9.87 -3.97 -16.22
N PHE A 68 -8.67 -3.74 -16.79
CA PHE A 68 -8.05 -4.68 -17.73
C PHE A 68 -7.79 -6.04 -17.08
N HIS A 69 -7.05 -6.05 -15.96
CA HIS A 69 -6.68 -7.30 -15.30
C HIS A 69 -7.90 -8.02 -14.70
N TRP A 70 -8.83 -7.28 -14.08
CA TRP A 70 -10.03 -7.87 -13.51
C TRP A 70 -10.95 -8.49 -14.57
N SER A 71 -11.08 -7.84 -15.75
CA SER A 71 -11.83 -8.41 -16.87
C SER A 71 -11.21 -9.71 -17.39
N ASN A 72 -9.88 -9.72 -17.57
CA ASN A 72 -9.19 -10.91 -18.06
C ASN A 72 -9.15 -12.04 -17.02
N LEU A 73 -9.16 -11.71 -15.71
CA LEU A 73 -9.36 -12.68 -14.63
C LEU A 73 -10.64 -13.50 -14.82
N TRP A 74 -11.76 -12.84 -15.19
CA TRP A 74 -13.02 -13.53 -15.44
C TRP A 74 -12.86 -14.61 -16.52
N PHE A 75 -12.33 -14.25 -17.67
CA PHE A 75 -12.19 -15.17 -18.80
C PHE A 75 -11.17 -16.29 -18.53
N ALA A 76 -10.06 -15.99 -17.85
CA ALA A 76 -9.12 -17.01 -17.42
C ALA A 76 -9.77 -18.03 -16.47
N GLY A 77 -10.59 -17.55 -15.52
CA GLY A 77 -11.35 -18.41 -14.61
C GLY A 77 -12.42 -19.25 -15.35
N GLN A 78 -13.15 -18.65 -16.30
CA GLN A 78 -14.12 -19.39 -17.14
C GLN A 78 -13.45 -20.48 -18.00
N ALA A 79 -12.28 -20.18 -18.55
CA ALA A 79 -11.46 -21.15 -19.29
C ALA A 79 -10.77 -22.18 -18.38
N LYS A 80 -10.93 -22.07 -17.03
CA LYS A 80 -10.25 -22.90 -16.02
C LYS A 80 -8.72 -22.82 -16.10
N ASN A 81 -8.20 -21.74 -16.68
CA ASN A 81 -6.77 -21.44 -16.65
C ASN A 81 -6.38 -20.82 -15.31
N TRP A 82 -6.31 -21.66 -14.28
CA TRP A 82 -6.11 -21.23 -12.91
C TRP A 82 -4.78 -20.49 -12.66
N PRO A 83 -3.65 -20.89 -13.29
CA PRO A 83 -2.42 -20.12 -13.20
C PRO A 83 -2.57 -18.70 -13.75
N LEU A 84 -3.23 -18.54 -14.90
CA LEU A 84 -3.50 -17.24 -15.52
C LEU A 84 -4.49 -16.42 -14.68
N ALA A 85 -5.53 -17.07 -14.14
CA ALA A 85 -6.46 -16.43 -13.21
C ALA A 85 -5.75 -15.90 -11.96
N ALA A 86 -4.83 -16.68 -11.39
CA ALA A 86 -4.04 -16.24 -10.25
C ALA A 86 -3.13 -15.06 -10.60
N TYR A 87 -2.54 -15.03 -11.78
CA TYR A 87 -1.77 -13.89 -12.28
C TYR A 87 -2.63 -12.63 -12.35
N TYR A 88 -3.75 -12.66 -13.07
CA TYR A 88 -4.63 -11.49 -13.22
C TYR A 88 -5.23 -11.02 -11.89
N TYR A 89 -5.54 -11.94 -10.97
CA TYR A 89 -5.96 -11.59 -9.61
C TYR A 89 -4.89 -10.77 -8.88
N ASN A 90 -3.64 -11.24 -8.91
CA ASN A 90 -2.53 -10.55 -8.24
C ASN A 90 -2.26 -9.18 -8.87
N GLU A 91 -2.28 -9.07 -10.19
CA GLU A 91 -2.09 -7.80 -10.89
C GLU A 91 -3.21 -6.80 -10.55
N SER A 92 -4.47 -7.24 -10.57
CA SER A 92 -5.59 -6.39 -10.16
C SER A 92 -5.40 -5.84 -8.75
N ARG A 93 -5.03 -6.71 -7.81
CA ARG A 93 -4.77 -6.35 -6.41
C ARG A 93 -3.61 -5.38 -6.26
N ASN A 94 -2.53 -5.57 -7.01
CA ASN A 94 -1.36 -4.71 -7.02
C ASN A 94 -1.71 -3.31 -7.56
N HIS A 95 -2.51 -3.20 -8.61
CA HIS A 95 -2.93 -1.93 -9.18
C HIS A 95 -3.89 -1.17 -8.25
N VAL A 96 -4.79 -1.83 -7.51
CA VAL A 96 -5.57 -1.17 -6.46
C VAL A 96 -4.66 -0.63 -5.36
N ARG A 97 -3.68 -1.40 -4.92
CA ARG A 97 -2.70 -0.93 -3.91
C ARG A 97 -1.87 0.24 -4.43
N TRP A 98 -1.54 0.23 -5.72
CA TRP A 98 -0.86 1.35 -6.34
C TRP A 98 -1.72 2.61 -6.37
N LEU A 99 -3.00 2.50 -6.76
CA LEU A 99 -3.98 3.60 -6.65
C LEU A 99 -3.98 4.21 -5.25
N ILE A 100 -4.03 3.37 -4.21
CA ILE A 100 -4.05 3.84 -2.81
C ILE A 100 -2.77 4.62 -2.47
N ARG A 101 -1.60 4.18 -2.96
CA ARG A 101 -0.34 4.89 -2.73
C ARG A 101 -0.28 6.27 -3.38
N ILE A 102 -0.84 6.42 -4.59
CA ILE A 102 -0.83 7.69 -5.32
C ILE A 102 -1.98 8.62 -4.91
N ASN A 103 -3.07 8.09 -4.36
CA ASN A 103 -4.23 8.86 -3.93
C ASN A 103 -4.90 8.22 -2.69
N PRO A 104 -4.26 8.29 -1.51
CA PRO A 104 -4.71 7.54 -0.33
C PRO A 104 -6.03 8.03 0.25
N GLN A 105 -6.33 9.31 0.13
CA GLN A 105 -7.48 9.97 0.75
C GLN A 105 -8.16 10.95 -0.24
N PRO A 106 -8.83 10.45 -1.28
CA PRO A 106 -9.61 11.30 -2.16
C PRO A 106 -10.80 11.92 -1.41
N LYS A 107 -11.35 13.01 -1.95
CA LYS A 107 -12.59 13.60 -1.44
C LYS A 107 -13.79 12.78 -1.88
N GLY A 108 -14.68 12.50 -0.95
CA GLY A 108 -16.02 11.94 -1.21
C GLY A 108 -17.02 12.99 -1.69
N PRO A 109 -18.30 12.58 -1.90
CA PRO A 109 -19.35 13.47 -2.40
C PRO A 109 -19.67 14.67 -1.48
N ASP A 110 -19.50 14.49 -0.19
CA ASP A 110 -19.69 15.50 0.86
C ASP A 110 -18.43 16.36 1.12
N GLY A 111 -17.35 16.10 0.37
CA GLY A 111 -16.06 16.76 0.54
C GLY A 111 -15.18 16.18 1.65
N ALA A 112 -15.67 15.21 2.42
CA ALA A 112 -14.87 14.51 3.42
C ALA A 112 -13.81 13.62 2.77
N LEU A 113 -12.71 13.40 3.47
CA LEU A 113 -11.65 12.47 2.99
C LEU A 113 -12.09 11.02 3.15
N VAL A 114 -11.91 10.24 2.10
CA VAL A 114 -12.24 8.81 2.07
C VAL A 114 -10.97 8.01 2.33
N ASP A 115 -10.95 7.17 3.36
CA ASP A 115 -9.86 6.24 3.64
C ASP A 115 -9.90 5.04 2.69
N LEU A 116 -9.29 5.19 1.52
CA LEU A 116 -9.20 4.09 0.54
C LEU A 116 -8.45 2.87 1.07
N LYS A 117 -7.47 3.08 1.95
CA LYS A 117 -6.71 1.97 2.52
C LYS A 117 -7.60 1.10 3.41
N GLY A 118 -8.34 1.71 4.32
CA GLY A 118 -9.25 0.98 5.21
C GLY A 118 -10.34 0.25 4.44
N ILE A 119 -10.94 0.89 3.41
CA ILE A 119 -11.92 0.25 2.53
C ILE A 119 -11.30 -0.96 1.82
N PHE A 120 -10.11 -0.80 1.24
CA PHE A 120 -9.49 -1.90 0.49
C PHE A 120 -9.02 -3.04 1.41
N ASP A 121 -8.50 -2.76 2.59
CA ASP A 121 -8.13 -3.80 3.55
C ASP A 121 -9.34 -4.70 3.90
N ALA A 122 -10.52 -4.11 4.06
CA ALA A 122 -11.75 -4.85 4.29
C ALA A 122 -12.16 -5.71 3.08
N VAL A 123 -12.06 -5.16 1.86
CA VAL A 123 -12.35 -5.88 0.60
C VAL A 123 -11.32 -7.00 0.37
N ASP A 124 -10.04 -6.72 0.58
CA ASP A 124 -8.92 -7.65 0.37
C ASP A 124 -9.02 -8.89 1.26
N THR A 125 -9.43 -8.70 2.52
CA THR A 125 -9.62 -9.79 3.49
C THR A 125 -10.98 -10.50 3.40
N SER A 126 -11.90 -10.01 2.61
CA SER A 126 -13.25 -10.60 2.43
C SER A 126 -13.48 -11.09 1.01
N THR A 127 -14.05 -10.26 0.13
CA THR A 127 -14.48 -10.68 -1.22
C THR A 127 -13.30 -11.02 -2.13
N PHE A 128 -12.17 -10.32 -2.04
CA PHE A 128 -10.97 -10.68 -2.80
C PHE A 128 -10.37 -11.99 -2.27
N ALA A 129 -10.33 -12.20 -0.96
CA ALA A 129 -9.89 -13.46 -0.38
C ALA A 129 -10.78 -14.64 -0.84
N ALA A 130 -12.10 -14.42 -1.01
CA ALA A 130 -13.01 -15.45 -1.52
C ALA A 130 -12.70 -15.80 -2.99
N VAL A 131 -12.39 -14.79 -3.84
CA VAL A 131 -11.94 -15.03 -5.22
C VAL A 131 -10.65 -15.85 -5.23
N LYS A 132 -9.67 -15.46 -4.41
CA LYS A 132 -8.40 -16.19 -4.29
C LYS A 132 -8.62 -17.65 -3.87
N ALA A 133 -9.45 -17.87 -2.86
CA ALA A 133 -9.74 -19.21 -2.36
C ALA A 133 -10.41 -20.09 -3.45
N ALA A 134 -11.29 -19.52 -4.27
CA ALA A 134 -11.92 -20.24 -5.37
C ALA A 134 -10.92 -20.60 -6.48
N ILE A 135 -9.98 -19.68 -6.81
CA ILE A 135 -8.88 -19.94 -7.75
C ILE A 135 -7.99 -21.09 -7.23
N ASP A 136 -7.60 -21.05 -5.94
CA ASP A 136 -6.72 -22.06 -5.34
C ASP A 136 -7.36 -23.44 -5.31
N LYS A 137 -8.69 -23.48 -5.05
CA LYS A 137 -9.49 -24.71 -5.09
C LYS A 137 -9.85 -25.14 -6.51
N LYS A 138 -9.55 -24.32 -7.52
CA LYS A 138 -9.92 -24.57 -8.93
C LYS A 138 -11.44 -24.80 -9.10
N ASN A 139 -12.25 -24.11 -8.30
CA ASN A 139 -13.70 -24.27 -8.28
C ASN A 139 -14.39 -23.15 -9.10
N SER A 140 -14.90 -23.50 -10.28
CA SER A 140 -15.53 -22.54 -11.19
C SER A 140 -16.83 -21.94 -10.64
N ALA A 141 -17.64 -22.70 -9.87
CA ALA A 141 -18.89 -22.19 -9.31
C ALA A 141 -18.62 -21.17 -8.20
N ASP A 142 -17.72 -21.51 -7.26
CA ASP A 142 -17.31 -20.59 -6.21
C ASP A 142 -16.61 -19.35 -6.79
N PHE A 143 -15.79 -19.52 -7.85
CA PHE A 143 -15.14 -18.42 -8.54
C PHE A 143 -16.16 -17.43 -9.13
N ALA A 144 -17.16 -17.90 -9.85
CA ALA A 144 -18.17 -17.03 -10.43
C ALA A 144 -18.96 -16.26 -9.37
N LYS A 145 -19.33 -16.92 -8.28
CA LYS A 145 -20.02 -16.30 -7.15
C LYS A 145 -19.15 -15.25 -6.44
N ALA A 146 -17.89 -15.60 -6.13
CA ALA A 146 -16.96 -14.71 -5.46
C ALA A 146 -16.60 -13.50 -6.33
N TYR A 147 -16.42 -13.72 -7.65
CA TYR A 147 -16.15 -12.64 -8.61
C TYR A 147 -17.30 -11.63 -8.65
N ALA A 148 -18.56 -12.07 -8.71
CA ALA A 148 -19.72 -11.19 -8.68
C ALA A 148 -19.79 -10.39 -7.36
N ALA A 149 -19.54 -11.02 -6.21
CA ALA A 149 -19.50 -10.33 -4.91
C ALA A 149 -18.38 -9.29 -4.85
N ALA A 150 -17.21 -9.57 -5.43
CA ALA A 150 -16.11 -8.61 -5.50
C ALA A 150 -16.45 -7.40 -6.37
N LEU A 151 -17.22 -7.54 -7.46
CA LEU A 151 -17.70 -6.40 -8.26
C LEU A 151 -18.61 -5.47 -7.45
N GLU A 152 -19.47 -6.00 -6.56
CA GLU A 152 -20.29 -5.17 -5.67
C GLU A 152 -19.42 -4.41 -4.65
N SER A 153 -18.34 -5.03 -4.15
CA SER A 153 -17.37 -4.33 -3.29
C SER A 153 -16.65 -3.20 -4.05
N CYS A 154 -16.27 -3.44 -5.32
CA CYS A 154 -15.70 -2.40 -6.18
C CYS A 154 -16.69 -1.24 -6.38
N TYR A 155 -17.97 -1.56 -6.59
CA TYR A 155 -19.00 -0.54 -6.75
C TYR A 155 -19.19 0.29 -5.47
N SER A 156 -19.20 -0.35 -4.31
CA SER A 156 -19.30 0.35 -3.02
C SER A 156 -18.16 1.35 -2.82
N CYS A 157 -16.92 0.99 -3.21
CA CYS A 157 -15.78 1.89 -3.19
C CYS A 157 -15.99 3.08 -4.16
N HIS A 158 -16.48 2.84 -5.39
CA HIS A 158 -16.79 3.91 -6.34
C HIS A 158 -17.85 4.88 -5.81
N GLN A 159 -18.88 4.38 -5.12
CA GLN A 159 -19.88 5.22 -4.46
C GLN A 159 -19.26 6.10 -3.38
N ALA A 160 -18.39 5.50 -2.53
CA ALA A 160 -17.73 6.22 -1.45
C ALA A 160 -16.88 7.39 -1.97
N VAL A 161 -16.25 7.25 -3.13
CA VAL A 161 -15.45 8.34 -3.76
C VAL A 161 -16.25 9.23 -4.71
N GLY A 162 -17.57 9.20 -4.64
CA GLY A 162 -18.45 10.09 -5.43
C GLY A 162 -18.54 9.72 -6.91
N ARG A 163 -18.37 8.47 -7.28
CA ARG A 163 -18.43 7.98 -8.67
C ARG A 163 -19.46 6.85 -8.87
N PRO A 164 -20.73 7.03 -8.42
CA PRO A 164 -21.75 5.98 -8.52
C PRO A 164 -22.13 5.63 -9.97
N TYR A 165 -21.76 6.47 -10.93
CA TYR A 165 -21.98 6.23 -12.36
C TYR A 165 -20.95 5.23 -12.95
N ILE A 166 -19.87 4.90 -12.25
CA ILE A 166 -18.91 3.85 -12.65
C ILE A 166 -19.32 2.57 -11.93
N ARG A 167 -20.22 1.82 -12.54
CA ARG A 167 -20.68 0.54 -12.01
C ARG A 167 -19.98 -0.63 -12.70
N PRO A 168 -19.14 -1.41 -11.97
CA PRO A 168 -18.54 -2.62 -12.52
C PRO A 168 -19.61 -3.68 -12.85
N GLN A 169 -19.34 -4.49 -13.87
CA GLN A 169 -20.20 -5.60 -14.28
C GLN A 169 -19.35 -6.79 -14.72
N ILE A 170 -19.96 -7.95 -14.81
CA ILE A 170 -19.34 -9.14 -15.41
C ILE A 170 -19.03 -8.82 -16.87
N PRO A 171 -17.74 -8.96 -17.32
CA PRO A 171 -17.37 -8.64 -18.69
C PRO A 171 -17.96 -9.64 -19.69
N THR A 172 -18.34 -9.13 -20.86
CA THR A 172 -18.94 -9.93 -21.94
C THR A 172 -17.98 -10.25 -23.07
N ALA A 173 -16.80 -9.60 -23.11
CA ALA A 173 -15.78 -9.80 -24.13
C ALA A 173 -14.39 -9.75 -23.52
N VAL A 174 -13.48 -10.58 -24.02
CA VAL A 174 -12.06 -10.60 -23.65
C VAL A 174 -11.42 -9.27 -24.04
N ARG A 175 -10.64 -8.68 -23.14
CA ARG A 175 -9.96 -7.39 -23.37
C ARG A 175 -8.57 -7.52 -23.95
N ASP A 176 -7.92 -8.66 -23.71
CA ASP A 176 -6.60 -8.97 -24.21
C ASP A 176 -6.69 -10.13 -25.21
N THR A 177 -6.47 -9.83 -26.49
CA THR A 177 -6.58 -10.81 -27.58
C THR A 177 -5.27 -11.53 -27.90
N ILE A 178 -4.14 -11.07 -27.34
CA ILE A 178 -2.83 -11.70 -27.54
C ILE A 178 -2.50 -12.75 -26.48
N VAL A 179 -3.26 -12.81 -25.40
CA VAL A 179 -3.09 -13.81 -24.33
C VAL A 179 -4.03 -14.97 -24.57
N ASN A 180 -3.47 -16.18 -24.67
CA ASN A 180 -4.28 -17.39 -24.77
C ASN A 180 -4.93 -17.70 -23.43
N MET A 181 -6.25 -17.70 -23.38
CA MET A 181 -7.02 -18.01 -22.17
C MET A 181 -7.12 -19.52 -21.91
N ASN A 182 -6.82 -20.38 -22.89
CA ASN A 182 -6.90 -21.82 -22.72
C ASN A 182 -5.74 -22.35 -21.84
N PRO A 183 -6.01 -23.28 -20.92
CA PRO A 183 -5.03 -23.67 -19.90
C PRO A 183 -3.94 -24.63 -20.39
N VAL A 184 -4.04 -25.20 -21.57
CA VAL A 184 -3.30 -26.43 -21.94
C VAL A 184 -2.60 -26.35 -23.30
N GLU A 185 -2.58 -25.22 -23.96
CA GLU A 185 -1.86 -25.08 -25.23
C GLU A 185 -0.37 -24.77 -24.97
N ALA A 186 0.50 -25.55 -25.65
CA ALA A 186 1.92 -25.27 -25.66
C ALA A 186 2.18 -23.86 -26.22
N ALA A 187 3.23 -23.21 -25.74
CA ALA A 187 3.65 -21.93 -26.27
C ALA A 187 3.82 -22.04 -27.80
N PRO A 188 3.44 -21.03 -28.59
CA PRO A 188 3.74 -21.00 -30.01
C PRO A 188 5.26 -21.06 -30.18
N HIS A 189 5.73 -21.96 -31.04
CA HIS A 189 7.13 -22.15 -31.39
C HIS A 189 7.58 -21.07 -32.35
#